data_ffd1e738ce6ae5045aa1a3ed8127689c
#
_entry.id   ffd1e738ce6ae5045aa1a3ed8127689c
#
_cell.length_a   1.000
_cell.length_b   1.000
_cell.length_c   1.000
_cell.angle_alpha   90.00
_cell.angle_beta   90.00
_cell.angle_gamma   90.00
#
_symmetry.space_group_name_H-M   'P 1'
#
loop_
_entity.id
_entity.type
_entity.pdbx_description
1 polymer ?
#
loop_
_entity_poly.entity_id
_entity_poly.type
_entity_poly.pdbx_seq_one_letter_code
_entity_poly.pdbx_strand_id
1 'polypeptide(L)'
;MKVFEVDHPETQSLKKEKIEMIFGGLPDHIVYVPVDFEMEGIDQKLPGNGYDRSKKTLFLMEGLVMYIPPMAVDEMLSFIVNNSAKGSEVLFDYFIQSVVDGTSGTEKNMRDFAAQQGEPFLFGIEDGAAEAFLKERGFSRVQNVTSDDYKNAYFCGANKDRAVCNLLSFVHAVVE
;
A
#
# COMPACT_ATOMS: atom_id res chain seq x y z
N MET A 1 19.81 -8.62 -3.16
CA MET A 1 18.55 -8.12 -2.55
C MET A 1 17.55 -9.26 -2.62
N LYS A 2 16.78 -9.51 -1.57
CA LYS A 2 15.68 -10.48 -1.57
C LYS A 2 14.37 -9.68 -1.62
N VAL A 3 13.45 -10.08 -2.46
CA VAL A 3 12.14 -9.45 -2.64
C VAL A 3 11.08 -10.45 -2.18
N PHE A 4 10.14 -9.98 -1.35
CA PHE A 4 8.93 -10.73 -1.01
C PHE A 4 7.78 -10.05 -1.75
N GLU A 5 7.19 -10.78 -2.66
CA GLU A 5 6.02 -10.33 -3.40
C GLU A 5 4.79 -10.95 -2.71
N VAL A 6 3.97 -10.06 -2.12
CA VAL A 6 2.80 -10.45 -1.32
C VAL A 6 1.57 -10.00 -2.07
N ASP A 7 0.69 -10.93 -2.40
CA ASP A 7 -0.52 -10.63 -3.17
C ASP A 7 -1.59 -11.69 -2.90
N HIS A 8 -2.83 -11.40 -3.27
CA HIS A 8 -3.91 -12.37 -3.21
C HIS A 8 -3.56 -13.62 -4.07
N PRO A 9 -3.86 -14.84 -3.59
CA PRO A 9 -3.43 -16.07 -4.25
C PRO A 9 -3.79 -16.17 -5.74
N GLU A 10 -5.00 -15.76 -6.11
CA GLU A 10 -5.46 -15.79 -7.51
C GLU A 10 -4.73 -14.76 -8.38
N THR A 11 -4.58 -13.53 -7.88
CA THR A 11 -3.86 -12.45 -8.58
C THR A 11 -2.39 -12.82 -8.76
N GLN A 12 -1.77 -13.37 -7.71
CA GLN A 12 -0.38 -13.82 -7.76
C GLN A 12 -0.17 -14.95 -8.77
N SER A 13 -1.12 -15.90 -8.85
CA SER A 13 -1.03 -16.98 -9.83
C SER A 13 -1.01 -16.45 -11.26
N LEU A 14 -1.96 -15.56 -11.59
CA LEU A 14 -2.03 -14.92 -12.92
C LEU A 14 -0.78 -14.09 -13.23
N LYS A 15 -0.25 -13.39 -12.24
CA LYS A 15 0.99 -12.62 -12.35
C LYS A 15 2.19 -13.52 -12.68
N LYS A 16 2.33 -14.65 -11.97
CA LYS A 16 3.40 -15.62 -12.20
C LYS A 16 3.33 -16.22 -13.61
N GLU A 17 2.17 -16.62 -14.07
CA GLU A 17 1.97 -17.13 -15.44
C GLU A 17 2.41 -16.11 -16.49
N LYS A 18 2.04 -14.83 -16.31
CA LYS A 18 2.45 -13.75 -17.22
C LYS A 18 3.96 -13.50 -17.18
N ILE A 19 4.58 -13.54 -16.00
CA ILE A 19 6.03 -13.38 -15.85
C ILE A 19 6.77 -14.53 -16.55
N GLU A 20 6.34 -15.77 -16.34
CA GLU A 20 6.92 -16.92 -17.02
C GLU A 20 6.79 -16.83 -18.55
N MET A 21 5.62 -16.41 -19.04
CA MET A 21 5.39 -16.23 -20.48
C MET A 21 6.30 -15.15 -21.09
N ILE A 22 6.53 -14.05 -20.38
CA ILE A 22 7.29 -12.89 -20.91
C ILE A 22 8.81 -13.14 -20.78
N PHE A 23 9.25 -13.69 -19.66
CA PHE A 23 10.68 -13.76 -19.29
C PHE A 23 11.25 -15.19 -19.35
N GLY A 24 10.43 -16.21 -19.60
CA GLY A 24 10.86 -17.60 -19.70
C GLY A 24 11.09 -18.30 -18.36
N GLY A 25 10.71 -17.66 -17.24
CA GLY A 25 10.81 -18.21 -15.89
C GLY A 25 10.61 -17.18 -14.82
N LEU A 26 10.45 -17.64 -13.58
CA LEU A 26 10.33 -16.75 -12.41
C LEU A 26 11.73 -16.33 -11.92
N PRO A 27 11.93 -15.06 -11.51
CA PRO A 27 13.20 -14.60 -10.97
C PRO A 27 13.55 -15.25 -9.62
N ASP A 28 14.75 -15.79 -9.46
CA ASP A 28 15.21 -16.49 -8.25
C ASP A 28 15.27 -15.62 -6.99
N HIS A 29 15.36 -14.30 -7.14
CA HIS A 29 15.46 -13.37 -6.01
C HIS A 29 14.09 -12.94 -5.46
N ILE A 30 12.98 -13.38 -6.08
CA ILE A 30 11.62 -13.09 -5.65
C ILE A 30 11.04 -14.31 -4.92
N VAL A 31 10.55 -14.08 -3.73
CA VAL A 31 9.76 -15.05 -2.96
C VAL A 31 8.31 -14.65 -3.05
N TYR A 32 7.52 -15.47 -3.70
CA TYR A 32 6.08 -15.26 -3.84
C TYR A 32 5.37 -15.77 -2.59
N VAL A 33 4.65 -14.88 -1.91
CA VAL A 33 3.96 -15.17 -0.64
C VAL A 33 2.47 -14.87 -0.85
N PRO A 34 1.65 -15.89 -1.15
CA PRO A 34 0.22 -15.67 -1.30
C PRO A 34 -0.42 -15.39 0.06
N VAL A 35 -1.20 -14.29 0.13
CA VAL A 35 -1.93 -13.86 1.33
C VAL A 35 -3.31 -13.36 0.94
N ASP A 36 -4.33 -13.92 1.56
CA ASP A 36 -5.68 -13.38 1.54
C ASP A 36 -5.88 -12.55 2.82
N PHE A 37 -5.81 -11.23 2.71
CA PHE A 37 -5.92 -10.31 3.85
C PHE A 37 -7.28 -10.30 4.56
N GLU A 38 -8.30 -10.95 3.99
CA GLU A 38 -9.57 -11.16 4.69
C GLU A 38 -9.49 -12.34 5.67
N MET A 39 -8.57 -13.27 5.44
CA MET A 39 -8.48 -14.54 6.15
C MET A 39 -7.16 -14.71 6.91
N GLU A 40 -6.09 -14.08 6.48
CA GLU A 40 -4.73 -14.34 6.94
C GLU A 40 -3.92 -13.02 7.05
N GLY A 41 -2.96 -12.99 7.95
CA GLY A 41 -2.02 -11.88 8.11
C GLY A 41 -0.63 -12.19 7.57
N ILE A 42 0.13 -11.14 7.27
CA ILE A 42 1.54 -11.24 6.83
C ILE A 42 2.45 -11.78 7.96
N ASP A 43 2.05 -11.64 9.20
CA ASP A 43 2.75 -12.10 10.40
C ASP A 43 2.92 -13.62 10.45
N GLN A 44 1.99 -14.35 9.86
CA GLN A 44 2.05 -15.80 9.75
C GLN A 44 2.85 -16.25 8.52
N LYS A 45 2.75 -15.50 7.42
CA LYS A 45 3.27 -15.90 6.12
C LYS A 45 4.73 -15.50 5.89
N LEU A 46 5.09 -14.25 6.17
CA LEU A 46 6.45 -13.76 5.88
C LEU A 46 7.56 -14.51 6.61
N PRO A 47 7.44 -14.79 7.94
CA PRO A 47 8.48 -15.55 8.65
C PRO A 47 8.68 -16.96 8.08
N GLY A 48 7.57 -17.65 7.76
CA GLY A 48 7.59 -18.99 7.17
C GLY A 48 8.27 -19.04 5.77
N ASN A 49 8.34 -17.91 5.08
CA ASN A 49 8.97 -17.76 3.77
C ASN A 49 10.38 -17.14 3.84
N GLY A 50 10.97 -17.09 5.05
CA GLY A 50 12.36 -16.67 5.26
C GLY A 50 12.54 -15.15 5.29
N TYR A 51 11.54 -14.41 5.73
CA TYR A 51 11.69 -13.02 6.12
C TYR A 51 12.56 -12.91 7.37
N ASP A 52 13.56 -12.04 7.31
CA ASP A 52 14.52 -11.83 8.40
C ASP A 52 14.29 -10.45 9.05
N ARG A 53 13.64 -10.45 10.21
CA ARG A 53 13.32 -9.25 10.97
C ARG A 53 14.55 -8.43 11.44
N SER A 54 15.75 -9.00 11.36
CA SER A 54 16.99 -8.29 11.68
C SER A 54 17.51 -7.42 10.53
N LYS A 55 16.94 -7.58 9.34
CA LYS A 55 17.31 -6.82 8.15
C LYS A 55 16.44 -5.59 7.98
N LYS A 56 17.05 -4.50 7.50
CA LYS A 56 16.29 -3.35 7.03
C LYS A 56 15.48 -3.73 5.81
N THR A 57 14.21 -3.40 5.84
CA THR A 57 13.23 -3.71 4.80
C THR A 57 12.51 -2.45 4.36
N LEU A 58 12.32 -2.30 3.07
CA LEU A 58 11.35 -1.37 2.50
C LEU A 58 10.06 -2.15 2.23
N PHE A 59 8.97 -1.70 2.84
CA PHE A 59 7.62 -2.18 2.56
C PHE A 59 6.97 -1.20 1.59
N LEU A 60 6.63 -1.69 0.41
CA LEU A 60 5.95 -0.93 -0.62
C LEU A 60 4.54 -1.51 -0.79
N MET A 61 3.52 -0.70 -0.52
CA MET A 61 2.12 -1.09 -0.64
C MET A 61 1.43 -0.12 -1.59
N GLU A 62 1.38 -0.49 -2.85
CA GLU A 62 0.80 0.33 -3.92
C GLU A 62 -0.57 -0.22 -4.32
N GLY A 63 -1.62 0.62 -4.27
CA GLY A 63 -2.99 0.24 -4.61
C GLY A 63 -3.54 -0.88 -3.73
N LEU A 64 -3.17 -0.93 -2.45
CA LEU A 64 -3.51 -2.04 -1.54
C LEU A 64 -4.40 -1.60 -0.37
N VAL A 65 -3.94 -0.63 0.42
CA VAL A 65 -4.55 -0.37 1.74
C VAL A 65 -6.02 0.04 1.67
N MET A 66 -6.43 0.68 0.58
CA MET A 66 -7.82 1.12 0.40
C MET A 66 -8.81 -0.04 0.21
N TYR A 67 -8.34 -1.23 -0.16
CA TYR A 67 -9.18 -2.40 -0.48
C TYR A 67 -9.25 -3.42 0.65
N ILE A 68 -8.45 -3.28 1.69
CA ILE A 68 -8.42 -4.22 2.81
C ILE A 68 -9.09 -3.62 4.06
N PRO A 69 -9.65 -4.47 4.96
CA PRO A 69 -10.30 -3.99 6.16
C PRO A 69 -9.37 -3.15 7.04
N PRO A 70 -9.88 -2.11 7.74
CA PRO A 70 -9.06 -1.26 8.61
C PRO A 70 -8.25 -2.06 9.64
N MET A 71 -8.81 -3.15 10.17
CA MET A 71 -8.11 -4.01 11.13
C MET A 71 -6.91 -4.71 10.49
N ALA A 72 -7.02 -5.16 9.23
CA ALA A 72 -5.91 -5.77 8.50
C ALA A 72 -4.79 -4.74 8.20
N VAL A 73 -5.15 -3.49 7.93
CA VAL A 73 -4.16 -2.39 7.82
C VAL A 73 -3.42 -2.19 9.13
N ASP A 74 -4.14 -2.14 10.26
CA ASP A 74 -3.54 -1.97 11.60
C ASP A 74 -2.62 -3.15 11.96
N GLU A 75 -3.03 -4.37 11.68
CA GLU A 75 -2.23 -5.58 11.90
C GLU A 75 -0.95 -5.58 11.04
N MET A 76 -1.07 -5.18 9.78
CA MET A 76 0.08 -5.07 8.88
C MET A 76 1.07 -3.99 9.33
N LEU A 77 0.60 -2.80 9.69
CA LEU A 77 1.46 -1.72 10.20
C LEU A 77 2.11 -2.12 11.53
N SER A 78 1.36 -2.79 12.41
CA SER A 78 1.88 -3.34 13.67
C SER A 78 2.95 -4.41 13.42
N PHE A 79 2.73 -5.31 12.46
CA PHE A 79 3.75 -6.28 12.06
C PHE A 79 5.03 -5.59 11.62
N ILE A 80 4.94 -4.58 10.76
CA ILE A 80 6.08 -3.83 10.23
C ILE A 80 6.90 -3.23 11.39
N VAL A 81 6.27 -2.56 12.33
CA VAL A 81 6.96 -1.92 13.47
C VAL A 81 7.59 -2.95 14.39
N ASN A 82 6.89 -4.05 14.71
CA ASN A 82 7.33 -5.02 15.70
C ASN A 82 8.30 -6.08 15.14
N ASN A 83 8.34 -6.26 13.82
CA ASN A 83 9.11 -7.34 13.19
C ASN A 83 10.09 -6.85 12.12
N SER A 84 10.52 -5.59 12.19
CA SER A 84 11.51 -5.04 11.27
C SER A 84 12.67 -4.40 12.02
N ALA A 85 13.84 -4.39 11.41
CA ALA A 85 14.98 -3.68 11.99
C ALA A 85 14.74 -2.17 11.99
N LYS A 86 15.22 -1.51 13.02
CA LYS A 86 15.26 -0.04 13.11
C LYS A 86 15.78 0.59 11.82
N GLY A 87 15.05 1.57 11.31
CA GLY A 87 15.33 2.23 10.05
C GLY A 87 14.81 1.46 8.83
N SER A 88 13.94 0.46 9.03
CA SER A 88 13.07 -0.04 7.97
C SER A 88 12.04 1.03 7.60
N GLU A 89 11.52 0.95 6.39
CA GLU A 89 10.68 1.99 5.82
C GLU A 89 9.39 1.41 5.27
N VAL A 90 8.31 2.19 5.37
CA VAL A 90 7.05 1.90 4.71
C VAL A 90 6.69 3.03 3.76
N LEU A 91 6.19 2.67 2.59
CA LEU A 91 5.65 3.60 1.61
C LEU A 91 4.35 3.03 1.06
N PHE A 92 3.27 3.80 1.14
CA PHE A 92 1.97 3.40 0.59
C PHE A 92 1.16 4.59 0.11
N ASP A 93 0.21 4.30 -0.77
CA ASP A 93 -0.81 5.24 -1.18
C ASP A 93 -2.13 4.95 -0.46
N TYR A 94 -2.93 5.99 -0.25
CA TYR A 94 -4.21 5.89 0.43
C TYR A 94 -5.20 6.94 -0.08
N PHE A 95 -6.49 6.66 0.05
CA PHE A 95 -7.53 7.66 -0.12
C PHE A 95 -7.81 8.42 1.17
N ILE A 96 -8.18 9.70 1.07
CA ILE A 96 -8.74 10.43 2.20
C ILE A 96 -10.08 9.79 2.60
N GLN A 97 -10.39 9.78 3.90
CA GLN A 97 -11.56 9.08 4.45
C GLN A 97 -12.88 9.51 3.79
N SER A 98 -13.02 10.76 3.42
CA SER A 98 -14.21 11.27 2.74
C SER A 98 -14.53 10.57 1.40
N VAL A 99 -13.51 10.04 0.72
CA VAL A 99 -13.68 9.23 -0.50
C VAL A 99 -14.32 7.89 -0.15
N VAL A 100 -13.84 7.24 0.89
CA VAL A 100 -14.37 5.96 1.37
C VAL A 100 -15.82 6.13 1.83
N ASP A 101 -16.11 7.20 2.55
CA ASP A 101 -17.46 7.51 3.04
C ASP A 101 -18.42 8.00 1.93
N GLY A 102 -17.87 8.47 0.80
CA GLY A 102 -18.62 8.99 -0.32
C GLY A 102 -19.39 10.28 0.02
N THR A 103 -18.79 11.13 0.86
CA THR A 103 -19.43 12.35 1.37
C THR A 103 -19.35 13.52 0.41
N SER A 104 -18.51 13.48 -0.62
CA SER A 104 -18.44 14.49 -1.68
C SER A 104 -18.93 13.95 -3.03
N GLY A 105 -19.46 14.85 -3.87
CA GLY A 105 -20.22 14.45 -5.06
C GLY A 105 -19.43 13.74 -6.16
N THR A 106 -18.16 14.13 -6.37
CA THR A 106 -17.29 13.54 -7.42
C THR A 106 -16.74 12.18 -6.98
N GLU A 107 -16.50 12.03 -5.71
CA GLU A 107 -15.92 10.84 -5.07
C GLU A 107 -16.91 9.67 -5.04
N LYS A 108 -18.20 9.99 -4.92
CA LYS A 108 -19.28 9.00 -4.92
C LYS A 108 -19.27 8.13 -6.18
N ASN A 109 -19.07 8.73 -7.35
CA ASN A 109 -19.06 7.98 -8.61
C ASN A 109 -17.88 6.98 -8.67
N MET A 110 -16.72 7.36 -8.15
CA MET A 110 -15.54 6.50 -8.12
C MET A 110 -15.72 5.32 -7.15
N ARG A 111 -16.24 5.61 -5.96
CA ARG A 111 -16.58 4.60 -4.95
C ARG A 111 -17.62 3.61 -5.47
N ASP A 112 -18.71 4.12 -6.04
CA ASP A 112 -19.79 3.28 -6.54
C ASP A 112 -19.33 2.42 -7.73
N PHE A 113 -18.46 2.96 -8.57
CA PHE A 113 -17.83 2.19 -9.66
C PHE A 113 -16.94 1.07 -9.12
N ALA A 114 -16.06 1.34 -8.16
CA ALA A 114 -15.19 0.32 -7.54
C ALA A 114 -16.03 -0.80 -6.88
N ALA A 115 -17.07 -0.41 -6.14
CA ALA A 115 -17.98 -1.38 -5.53
C ALA A 115 -18.71 -2.26 -6.56
N GLN A 116 -19.09 -1.72 -7.73
CA GLN A 116 -19.70 -2.49 -8.83
C GLN A 116 -18.73 -3.48 -9.46
N GLN A 117 -17.42 -3.22 -9.41
CA GLN A 117 -16.38 -4.14 -9.87
C GLN A 117 -16.01 -5.20 -8.82
N GLY A 118 -16.63 -5.17 -7.63
CA GLY A 118 -16.32 -6.08 -6.53
C GLY A 118 -15.13 -5.65 -5.66
N GLU A 119 -14.64 -4.42 -5.85
CA GLU A 119 -13.48 -3.85 -5.13
C GLU A 119 -13.89 -2.59 -4.35
N PRO A 120 -14.78 -2.68 -3.34
CA PRO A 120 -15.18 -1.52 -2.56
C PRO A 120 -14.01 -0.94 -1.78
N PHE A 121 -14.00 0.39 -1.63
CA PHE A 121 -13.03 1.03 -0.74
C PHE A 121 -13.45 0.81 0.71
N LEU A 122 -12.53 0.27 1.51
CA LEU A 122 -12.76 -0.13 2.90
C LEU A 122 -11.98 0.72 3.90
N PHE A 123 -10.86 1.31 3.47
CA PHE A 123 -9.95 2.05 4.33
C PHE A 123 -9.56 3.40 3.72
N GLY A 124 -9.50 4.41 4.57
CA GLY A 124 -8.96 5.74 4.26
C GLY A 124 -8.33 6.35 5.50
N ILE A 125 -7.64 7.46 5.33
CA ILE A 125 -7.09 8.26 6.42
C ILE A 125 -7.75 9.64 6.35
N GLU A 126 -8.15 10.18 7.51
CA GLU A 126 -8.69 11.53 7.59
C GLU A 126 -7.72 12.56 6.99
N ASP A 127 -8.27 13.57 6.33
CA ASP A 127 -7.46 14.60 5.68
C ASP A 127 -6.55 15.29 6.71
N GLY A 128 -5.25 15.38 6.38
CA GLY A 128 -4.23 15.92 7.27
C GLY A 128 -3.84 15.04 8.46
N ALA A 129 -4.43 13.87 8.65
CA ALA A 129 -4.17 13.01 9.82
C ALA A 129 -3.06 11.96 9.62
N ALA A 130 -2.50 11.82 8.41
CA ALA A 130 -1.56 10.73 8.10
C ALA A 130 -0.34 10.69 9.04
N GLU A 131 0.19 11.85 9.42
CA GLU A 131 1.33 11.93 10.33
C GLU A 131 0.98 11.42 11.74
N ALA A 132 -0.15 11.87 12.29
CA ALA A 132 -0.63 11.42 13.60
C ALA A 132 -0.95 9.92 13.57
N PHE A 133 -1.68 9.47 12.54
CA PHE A 133 -2.05 8.08 12.32
C PHE A 133 -0.84 7.13 12.37
N LEU A 134 0.26 7.47 11.72
CA LEU A 134 1.45 6.62 11.69
C LEU A 134 2.31 6.76 12.95
N LYS A 135 2.40 7.97 13.52
CA LYS A 135 3.14 8.16 14.79
C LYS A 135 2.51 7.38 15.96
N GLU A 136 1.19 7.36 16.05
CA GLU A 136 0.47 6.55 17.05
C GLU A 136 0.74 5.05 16.92
N ARG A 137 1.13 4.59 15.74
CA ARG A 137 1.49 3.19 15.44
C ARG A 137 2.98 2.88 15.56
N GLY A 138 3.80 3.85 16.01
CA GLY A 138 5.23 3.62 16.27
C GLY A 138 6.17 3.96 15.11
N PHE A 139 5.66 4.65 14.08
CA PHE A 139 6.53 5.17 13.03
C PHE A 139 7.04 6.56 13.35
N SER A 140 8.17 6.90 12.75
CA SER A 140 8.78 8.23 12.81
C SER A 140 9.04 8.80 11.42
N ARG A 141 9.50 10.04 11.35
CA ARG A 141 9.87 10.73 10.11
C ARG A 141 8.80 10.56 9.02
N VAL A 142 7.55 10.75 9.40
CA VAL A 142 6.42 10.65 8.48
C VAL A 142 6.45 11.80 7.48
N GLN A 143 6.43 11.48 6.21
CA GLN A 143 6.30 12.41 5.11
C GLN A 143 5.04 12.06 4.32
N ASN A 144 4.08 12.99 4.33
CA ASN A 144 2.88 12.89 3.51
C ASN A 144 3.05 13.71 2.24
N VAL A 145 2.73 13.14 1.09
CA VAL A 145 2.79 13.78 -0.23
C VAL A 145 1.39 13.78 -0.81
N THR A 146 0.80 14.95 -0.89
CA THR A 146 -0.53 15.12 -1.48
C THR A 146 -0.47 15.10 -3.01
N SER A 147 -1.62 14.99 -3.65
CA SER A 147 -1.73 15.11 -5.11
C SER A 147 -1.21 16.43 -5.64
N ASP A 148 -1.39 17.51 -4.87
CA ASP A 148 -0.87 18.84 -5.24
C ASP A 148 0.66 18.89 -5.16
N ASP A 149 1.25 18.31 -4.12
CA ASP A 149 2.70 18.18 -4.00
C ASP A 149 3.28 17.36 -5.16
N TYR A 150 2.64 16.24 -5.47
CA TYR A 150 2.99 15.38 -6.60
C TYR A 150 2.89 16.14 -7.94
N LYS A 151 1.79 16.87 -8.14
CA LYS A 151 1.59 17.68 -9.33
C LYS A 151 2.69 18.74 -9.48
N ASN A 152 2.99 19.45 -8.40
CA ASN A 152 4.03 20.48 -8.39
C ASN A 152 5.43 19.92 -8.67
N ALA A 153 5.71 18.69 -8.21
CA ALA A 153 7.00 18.05 -8.39
C ALA A 153 7.21 17.49 -9.82
N TYR A 154 6.16 16.92 -10.43
CA TYR A 154 6.32 16.13 -11.66
C TYR A 154 5.59 16.70 -12.89
N PHE A 155 4.58 17.56 -12.72
CA PHE A 155 3.82 18.10 -13.83
C PHE A 155 4.39 19.46 -14.26
N CYS A 156 5.44 19.42 -15.07
CA CYS A 156 6.09 20.60 -15.60
C CYS A 156 6.06 20.62 -17.15
N GLY A 157 6.43 21.75 -17.75
CA GLY A 157 6.48 21.91 -19.19
C GLY A 157 5.14 21.64 -19.88
N ALA A 158 5.10 20.74 -20.83
CA ALA A 158 3.89 20.39 -21.59
C ALA A 158 2.80 19.71 -20.75
N ASN A 159 3.13 19.19 -19.58
CA ASN A 159 2.20 18.48 -18.70
C ASN A 159 1.61 19.34 -17.57
N LYS A 160 2.03 20.61 -17.43
CA LYS A 160 1.66 21.47 -16.31
C LYS A 160 0.14 21.63 -16.09
N ASP A 161 -0.63 21.60 -17.18
CA ASP A 161 -2.08 21.84 -17.18
C ASP A 161 -2.90 20.53 -17.11
N ARG A 162 -2.23 19.37 -16.99
CA ARG A 162 -2.95 18.08 -16.85
C ARG A 162 -3.59 17.97 -15.47
N ALA A 163 -4.79 17.43 -15.45
CA ALA A 163 -5.47 17.09 -14.21
C ALA A 163 -4.76 15.90 -13.51
N VAL A 164 -4.68 15.95 -12.20
CA VAL A 164 -4.24 14.85 -11.32
C VAL A 164 -5.43 14.46 -10.45
N CYS A 165 -5.55 13.19 -10.14
CA CYS A 165 -6.51 12.73 -9.15
C CYS A 165 -6.13 13.31 -7.79
N ASN A 166 -6.98 14.16 -7.22
CA ASN A 166 -6.73 14.86 -5.95
C ASN A 166 -7.25 14.08 -4.72
N LEU A 167 -7.60 12.83 -4.91
CA LEU A 167 -8.20 11.99 -3.86
C LEU A 167 -7.17 11.04 -3.24
N LEU A 168 -6.04 10.87 -3.90
CA LEU A 168 -4.96 9.97 -3.52
C LEU A 168 -3.79 10.73 -2.93
N SER A 169 -3.26 10.23 -1.84
CA SER A 169 -2.04 10.72 -1.22
C SER A 169 -1.05 9.57 -1.04
N PHE A 170 0.23 9.91 -0.92
CA PHE A 170 1.30 8.96 -0.63
C PHE A 170 1.93 9.28 0.71
N VAL A 171 2.28 8.25 1.45
CA VAL A 171 2.97 8.44 2.72
C VAL A 171 4.20 7.56 2.80
N HIS A 172 5.28 8.14 3.33
CA HIS A 172 6.51 7.46 3.69
C HIS A 172 6.75 7.62 5.19
N ALA A 173 7.16 6.55 5.85
CA ALA A 173 7.52 6.58 7.27
C ALA A 173 8.61 5.57 7.61
N VAL A 174 9.26 5.75 8.75
CA VAL A 174 10.42 4.98 9.19
C VAL A 174 10.14 4.30 10.52
N VAL A 175 10.52 3.04 10.67
CA VAL A 175 10.48 2.27 11.94
C VAL A 175 11.60 2.76 12.87
N GLU A 176 11.27 3.08 14.13
CA GLU A 176 12.22 3.52 15.16
C GLU A 176 12.95 2.39 15.89
#